data_7f525847853649567641f4bdbada975c
#
_entry.id   7f525847853649567641f4bdbada975c
#
_cell.length_a   1.000
_cell.length_b   1.000
_cell.length_c   1.000
_cell.angle_alpha   90.00
_cell.angle_beta   90.00
_cell.angle_gamma   90.00
#
_symmetry.space_group_name_H-M   'P 1'
#
loop_
_entity.id
_entity.type
_entity.pdbx_description
1 polymer ?
#
loop_
_entity_poly.entity_id
_entity_poly.type
_entity_poly.pdbx_seq_one_letter_code
_entity_poly.pdbx_strand_id
1 'polypeptide(L)'
;ERKLKRENQMYRQMYKSLSAREELVGDVLDGLRVKDNEIYHRLFNSDAPDLGSIYSDGLLSDVDTIPDGLIVEYSRVRLDTLSRISDRVEANFRRVMEALSDRKADLPPMTNPLAGFSYARTGASVGDRINPFYKVKVFHGGLDLISQQGESVVAAADGVVKEVTHSTKGLGNVVTIDHGNGYLTRYAHLENTRVTKGQKLARGQNIGQVGMSGNSFAPHLHYEVLKDTLRLDPLNYLFASVSPDDYMGMLFMSVNTGQSMD
;
A
#
# COMPACT_ATOMS: atom_id res chain seq x y z
N GLU A 1 25.48 25.35 33.14
CA GLU A 1 26.22 24.50 32.18
C GLU A 1 25.70 23.06 32.11
N ARG A 2 25.54 22.32 33.24
CA ARG A 2 25.03 20.96 33.26
C ARG A 2 23.58 20.80 32.75
N LYS A 3 22.71 21.79 33.03
CA LYS A 3 21.31 21.78 32.57
C LYS A 3 21.23 21.98 31.07
N LEU A 4 21.99 22.92 30.52
CA LEU A 4 22.09 23.16 29.07
C LEU A 4 22.64 21.94 28.30
N LYS A 5 23.66 21.25 28.86
CA LYS A 5 24.20 20.01 28.26
C LYS A 5 23.17 18.89 28.24
N ARG A 6 22.33 18.74 29.28
CA ARG A 6 21.24 17.75 29.30
C ARG A 6 20.13 18.07 28.29
N GLU A 7 19.75 19.33 28.22
CA GLU A 7 18.75 19.79 27.24
C GLU A 7 19.25 19.59 25.82
N ASN A 8 20.49 19.93 25.51
CA ASN A 8 21.11 19.66 24.21
C ASN A 8 21.20 18.16 23.88
N GLN A 9 21.51 17.30 24.83
CA GLN A 9 21.51 15.85 24.62
C GLN A 9 20.09 15.31 24.35
N MET A 10 19.08 15.81 25.06
CA MET A 10 17.69 15.44 24.85
C MET A 10 17.20 15.90 23.47
N TYR A 11 17.52 17.13 23.06
CA TYR A 11 17.20 17.63 21.72
C TYR A 11 17.89 16.83 20.61
N ARG A 12 19.15 16.44 20.78
CA ARG A 12 19.86 15.60 19.83
C ARG A 12 19.26 14.20 19.71
N GLN A 13 18.77 13.60 20.80
CA GLN A 13 18.08 12.31 20.77
C GLN A 13 16.68 12.41 20.10
N MET A 14 15.92 13.44 20.42
CA MET A 14 14.65 13.76 19.76
C MET A 14 14.85 13.99 18.26
N TYR A 15 15.91 14.72 17.91
CA TYR A 15 16.22 15.01 16.50
C TYR A 15 16.58 13.76 15.71
N LYS A 16 17.34 12.82 16.28
CA LYS A 16 17.63 11.52 15.65
C LYS A 16 16.37 10.71 15.38
N SER A 17 15.40 10.72 16.30
CA SER A 17 14.14 10.02 16.11
C SER A 17 13.23 10.71 15.08
N LEU A 18 13.29 12.04 14.97
CA LEU A 18 12.61 12.84 13.96
C LEU A 18 13.23 12.63 12.58
N SER A 19 14.56 12.62 12.47
CA SER A 19 15.29 12.40 11.23
C SER A 19 15.00 11.02 10.63
N ALA A 20 14.94 9.97 11.45
CA ALA A 20 14.55 8.63 10.99
C ALA A 20 13.08 8.57 10.49
N ARG A 21 12.18 9.35 11.11
CA ARG A 21 10.80 9.46 10.62
C ARG A 21 10.69 10.27 9.33
N GLU A 22 11.52 11.31 9.19
CA GLU A 22 11.58 12.11 7.96
C GLU A 22 12.12 11.32 6.77
N GLU A 23 13.16 10.50 6.98
CA GLU A 23 13.71 9.61 5.96
C GLU A 23 12.62 8.63 5.49
N LEU A 24 11.88 8.03 6.43
CA LEU A 24 10.75 7.16 6.12
C LEU A 24 9.64 7.90 5.35
N VAL A 25 9.29 9.11 5.74
CA VAL A 25 8.31 9.94 5.02
C VAL A 25 8.82 10.31 3.63
N GLY A 26 10.12 10.60 3.48
CA GLY A 26 10.78 10.84 2.21
C GLY A 26 10.68 9.65 1.27
N ASP A 27 11.05 8.45 1.74
CA ASP A 27 10.97 7.21 0.97
C ASP A 27 9.53 6.88 0.54
N VAL A 28 8.56 7.11 1.43
CA VAL A 28 7.13 6.92 1.13
C VAL A 28 6.65 7.93 0.09
N LEU A 29 7.02 9.20 0.20
CA LEU A 29 6.65 10.24 -0.76
C LEU A 29 7.30 9.99 -2.14
N ASP A 30 8.54 9.54 -2.19
CA ASP A 30 9.19 9.16 -3.45
C ASP A 30 8.54 7.91 -4.07
N GLY A 31 8.18 6.93 -3.25
CA GLY A 31 7.39 5.78 -3.68
C GLY A 31 6.02 6.19 -4.23
N LEU A 32 5.32 7.10 -3.56
CA LEU A 32 4.04 7.65 -4.03
C LEU A 32 4.20 8.44 -5.33
N ARG A 33 5.29 9.18 -5.50
CA ARG A 33 5.59 9.94 -6.72
C ARG A 33 5.78 9.05 -7.95
N VAL A 34 6.53 7.95 -7.81
CA VAL A 34 6.69 6.96 -8.90
C VAL A 34 5.33 6.35 -9.26
N LYS A 35 4.50 6.06 -8.26
CA LYS A 35 3.15 5.50 -8.43
C LYS A 35 2.17 6.51 -8.99
N ASP A 36 2.23 7.77 -8.55
CA ASP A 36 1.44 8.87 -9.08
C ASP A 36 1.72 9.07 -10.57
N ASN A 37 2.98 9.02 -10.99
CA ASN A 37 3.38 9.06 -12.39
C ASN A 37 2.78 7.91 -13.21
N GLU A 38 2.81 6.68 -12.71
CA GLU A 38 2.19 5.53 -13.38
C GLU A 38 0.68 5.68 -13.53
N ILE A 39 0.00 6.11 -12.48
CA ILE A 39 -1.45 6.35 -12.46
C ILE A 39 -1.77 7.52 -13.39
N TYR A 40 -1.03 8.62 -13.30
CA TYR A 40 -1.23 9.81 -14.10
C TYR A 40 -1.03 9.51 -15.59
N HIS A 41 0.03 8.78 -15.94
CA HIS A 41 0.29 8.37 -17.31
C HIS A 41 -0.81 7.47 -17.88
N ARG A 42 -1.38 6.59 -17.06
CA ARG A 42 -2.48 5.70 -17.47
C ARG A 42 -3.83 6.42 -17.60
N LEU A 43 -4.10 7.42 -16.76
CA LEU A 43 -5.35 8.16 -16.76
C LEU A 43 -5.37 9.29 -17.80
N PHE A 44 -4.25 9.99 -17.96
CA PHE A 44 -4.16 11.20 -18.74
C PHE A 44 -3.28 11.06 -20.00
N ASN A 45 -2.59 9.92 -20.17
CA ASN A 45 -1.58 9.67 -21.19
C ASN A 45 -0.51 10.79 -21.24
N SER A 46 -0.17 11.31 -20.08
CA SER A 46 0.83 12.36 -19.87
C SER A 46 1.56 12.08 -18.55
N ASP A 47 2.78 12.59 -18.42
CA ASP A 47 3.52 12.49 -17.17
C ASP A 47 2.87 13.34 -16.06
N ALA A 48 2.95 12.87 -14.81
CA ALA A 48 2.53 13.67 -13.68
C ALA A 48 3.37 14.96 -13.59
N PRO A 49 2.77 16.06 -13.12
CA PRO A 49 3.54 17.30 -12.91
C PRO A 49 4.72 17.03 -11.96
N ASP A 50 5.91 17.50 -12.33
CA ASP A 50 7.09 17.38 -11.47
C ASP A 50 6.88 18.18 -10.18
N LEU A 51 6.76 17.46 -9.06
CA LEU A 51 6.57 18.04 -7.74
C LEU A 51 7.91 18.48 -7.09
N GLY A 52 9.02 18.31 -7.80
CA GLY A 52 10.37 18.49 -7.28
C GLY A 52 10.83 17.26 -6.45
N SER A 53 12.12 17.01 -6.43
CA SER A 53 12.68 15.97 -5.55
C SER A 53 12.91 16.55 -4.17
N ILE A 54 12.46 15.87 -3.12
CA ILE A 54 12.76 16.20 -1.72
C ILE A 54 14.28 16.18 -1.50
N TYR A 55 14.99 15.32 -2.24
CA TYR A 55 16.44 15.17 -2.15
C TYR A 55 17.23 16.21 -2.95
N SER A 56 16.66 16.82 -4.00
CA SER A 56 17.38 17.76 -4.86
C SER A 56 17.66 19.11 -4.22
N ASP A 57 16.92 19.49 -3.17
CA ASP A 57 17.01 20.81 -2.57
C ASP A 57 17.88 20.87 -1.28
N GLY A 58 18.70 19.84 -1.03
CA GLY A 58 19.55 19.80 0.16
C GLY A 58 18.79 19.72 1.49
N LEU A 59 17.50 19.36 1.44
CA LEU A 59 16.62 19.25 2.61
C LEU A 59 17.07 18.16 3.60
N LEU A 60 17.89 17.20 3.15
CA LEU A 60 18.45 16.10 3.93
C LEU A 60 19.96 16.25 4.19
N SER A 61 20.52 17.48 4.07
CA SER A 61 21.91 17.70 4.50
C SER A 61 22.04 17.39 5.99
N ASP A 62 23.15 16.74 6.33
CA ASP A 62 23.47 16.26 7.68
C ASP A 62 23.28 17.38 8.71
N VAL A 63 22.34 17.23 9.62
CA VAL A 63 22.03 18.20 10.67
C VAL A 63 23.23 18.43 11.58
N ASP A 64 24.13 17.46 11.65
CA ASP A 64 25.37 17.57 12.45
C ASP A 64 26.33 18.66 11.90
N THR A 65 26.11 19.17 10.67
CA THR A 65 26.90 20.24 10.05
C THR A 65 26.30 21.64 10.26
N ILE A 66 25.06 21.74 10.80
CA ILE A 66 24.38 23.02 10.97
C ILE A 66 24.80 23.68 12.30
N PRO A 67 25.23 24.95 12.30
CA PRO A 67 25.52 25.68 13.53
C PRO A 67 24.31 25.74 14.47
N ASP A 68 24.52 25.53 15.76
CA ASP A 68 23.44 25.48 16.77
C ASP A 68 22.49 26.70 16.72
N GLY A 69 22.96 27.88 16.33
CA GLY A 69 22.16 29.11 16.21
C GLY A 69 21.22 29.14 15.01
N LEU A 70 21.39 28.26 14.03
CA LEU A 70 20.60 28.21 12.80
C LEU A 70 19.63 27.02 12.74
N ILE A 71 19.70 26.10 13.71
CA ILE A 71 18.89 24.88 13.75
C ILE A 71 17.38 25.19 13.72
N VAL A 72 16.93 26.21 14.46
CA VAL A 72 15.52 26.59 14.52
C VAL A 72 15.02 27.13 13.18
N GLU A 73 15.80 28.00 12.54
CA GLU A 73 15.45 28.56 11.23
C GLU A 73 15.47 27.48 10.14
N TYR A 74 16.47 26.62 10.15
CA TYR A 74 16.56 25.46 9.25
C TYR A 74 15.34 24.54 9.42
N SER A 75 14.98 24.19 10.65
CA SER A 75 13.82 23.34 10.95
C SER A 75 12.52 24.00 10.49
N ARG A 76 12.37 25.32 10.63
CA ARG A 76 11.20 26.05 10.17
C ARG A 76 11.06 26.02 8.64
N VAL A 77 12.15 26.31 7.91
CA VAL A 77 12.16 26.27 6.44
C VAL A 77 11.85 24.89 5.92
N ARG A 78 12.37 23.86 6.61
CA ARG A 78 12.13 22.46 6.27
C ARG A 78 10.67 22.06 6.48
N LEU A 79 10.07 22.41 7.60
CA LEU A 79 8.65 22.18 7.88
C LEU A 79 7.74 22.90 6.88
N ASP A 80 8.04 24.15 6.52
CA ASP A 80 7.30 24.89 5.51
C ASP A 80 7.40 24.24 4.12
N THR A 81 8.53 23.65 3.81
CA THR A 81 8.72 22.95 2.52
C THR A 81 7.97 21.62 2.50
N LEU A 82 8.05 20.83 3.58
CA LEU A 82 7.28 19.60 3.73
C LEU A 82 5.77 19.86 3.69
N SER A 83 5.29 20.92 4.35
CA SER A 83 3.89 21.33 4.29
C SER A 83 3.45 21.64 2.86
N ARG A 84 4.25 22.42 2.11
CA ARG A 84 3.94 22.74 0.69
C ARG A 84 3.93 21.52 -0.22
N ILE A 85 4.83 20.55 0.03
CA ILE A 85 4.85 19.28 -0.72
C ILE A 85 3.59 18.48 -0.40
N SER A 86 3.24 18.37 0.89
CA SER A 86 2.01 17.69 1.34
C SER A 86 0.77 18.28 0.69
N ASP A 87 0.63 19.62 0.67
CA ASP A 87 -0.49 20.31 0.04
C ASP A 87 -0.58 20.04 -1.48
N ARG A 88 0.57 19.94 -2.15
CA ARG A 88 0.62 19.60 -3.58
C ARG A 88 0.21 18.15 -3.83
N VAL A 89 0.70 17.22 -3.03
CA VAL A 89 0.32 15.81 -3.10
C VAL A 89 -1.18 15.68 -2.89
N GLU A 90 -1.74 16.31 -1.85
CA GLU A 90 -3.19 16.31 -1.61
C GLU A 90 -3.98 16.88 -2.79
N ALA A 91 -3.54 18.01 -3.35
CA ALA A 91 -4.21 18.61 -4.52
C ALA A 91 -4.18 17.70 -5.75
N ASN A 92 -3.07 16.98 -5.98
CA ASN A 92 -2.97 16.02 -7.07
C ASN A 92 -3.88 14.81 -6.84
N PHE A 93 -3.87 14.23 -5.64
CA PHE A 93 -4.81 13.15 -5.30
C PHE A 93 -6.26 13.56 -5.51
N ARG A 94 -6.63 14.76 -5.11
CA ARG A 94 -7.99 15.28 -5.33
C ARG A 94 -8.34 15.35 -6.82
N ARG A 95 -7.43 15.84 -7.67
CA ARG A 95 -7.62 15.85 -9.15
C ARG A 95 -7.74 14.44 -9.74
N VAL A 96 -6.91 13.51 -9.28
CA VAL A 96 -7.00 12.10 -9.69
C VAL A 96 -8.35 11.52 -9.28
N MET A 97 -8.81 11.75 -8.05
CA MET A 97 -10.09 11.27 -7.56
C MET A 97 -11.28 11.88 -8.33
N GLU A 98 -11.23 13.18 -8.66
CA GLU A 98 -12.23 13.83 -9.51
C GLU A 98 -12.27 13.19 -10.91
N ALA A 99 -11.10 13.00 -11.55
CA ALA A 99 -11.01 12.36 -12.86
C ALA A 99 -11.49 10.90 -12.84
N LEU A 100 -11.25 10.18 -11.73
CA LEU A 100 -11.73 8.82 -11.52
C LEU A 100 -13.25 8.76 -11.33
N SER A 101 -13.87 9.77 -10.72
CA SER A 101 -15.31 9.81 -10.53
C SER A 101 -16.07 9.96 -11.86
N ASP A 102 -15.49 10.62 -12.84
CA ASP A 102 -16.10 10.87 -14.15
C ASP A 102 -15.93 9.71 -15.15
N ARG A 103 -14.98 8.80 -14.91
CA ARG A 103 -14.66 7.67 -15.81
C ARG A 103 -15.04 6.32 -15.18
N LYS A 104 -16.31 5.94 -15.27
CA LYS A 104 -16.79 4.65 -14.71
C LYS A 104 -16.27 3.38 -15.40
N ALA A 105 -15.64 3.47 -16.59
CA ALA A 105 -15.42 2.31 -17.45
C ALA A 105 -14.04 1.64 -17.35
N ASP A 106 -12.99 2.32 -16.86
CA ASP A 106 -11.60 1.86 -16.99
C ASP A 106 -10.79 1.90 -15.67
N LEU A 107 -11.47 1.86 -14.53
CA LEU A 107 -10.79 1.96 -13.24
C LEU A 107 -10.08 0.66 -12.85
N PRO A 108 -8.82 0.73 -12.36
CA PRO A 108 -8.17 -0.42 -11.74
C PRO A 108 -8.92 -0.86 -10.48
N PRO A 109 -8.64 -2.07 -9.95
CA PRO A 109 -9.31 -2.60 -8.75
C PRO A 109 -8.85 -1.85 -7.49
N MET A 110 -9.55 -0.77 -7.12
CA MET A 110 -9.16 0.18 -6.08
C MET A 110 -9.91 0.00 -4.75
N THR A 111 -10.83 -0.95 -4.65
CA THR A 111 -11.58 -1.19 -3.43
C THR A 111 -10.88 -2.23 -2.57
N ASN A 112 -10.72 -1.93 -1.28
CA ASN A 112 -10.24 -2.91 -0.31
C ASN A 112 -11.18 -4.13 -0.29
N PRO A 113 -10.66 -5.35 -0.50
CA PRO A 113 -11.47 -6.55 -0.52
C PRO A 113 -12.03 -6.98 0.85
N LEU A 114 -11.56 -6.35 1.95
CA LEU A 114 -12.09 -6.57 3.30
C LEU A 114 -12.76 -5.28 3.82
N ALA A 115 -14.03 -5.35 4.15
CA ALA A 115 -14.76 -4.21 4.72
C ALA A 115 -14.25 -3.87 6.13
N GLY A 116 -14.15 -2.56 6.45
CA GLY A 116 -13.71 -2.11 7.77
C GLY A 116 -12.26 -2.47 8.12
N PHE A 117 -11.42 -2.62 7.12
CA PHE A 117 -10.01 -2.97 7.28
C PHE A 117 -9.23 -1.82 7.95
N SER A 118 -8.44 -2.15 8.99
CA SER A 118 -7.50 -1.25 9.65
C SER A 118 -6.07 -1.56 9.21
N TYR A 119 -5.22 -0.54 9.13
CA TYR A 119 -3.80 -0.68 8.75
C TYR A 119 -3.04 -1.68 9.64
N ALA A 120 -3.40 -1.81 10.92
CA ALA A 120 -2.78 -2.76 11.85
C ALA A 120 -2.95 -4.23 11.43
N ARG A 121 -3.85 -4.50 10.49
CA ARG A 121 -4.12 -5.83 9.91
C ARG A 121 -3.37 -6.06 8.59
N THR A 122 -2.47 -5.16 8.19
CA THR A 122 -1.62 -5.31 7.01
C THR A 122 -0.46 -6.25 7.33
N GLY A 123 -0.35 -7.32 6.56
CA GLY A 123 0.76 -8.26 6.58
C GLY A 123 1.83 -7.95 5.53
N ALA A 124 2.47 -8.98 5.00
CA ALA A 124 3.50 -8.85 3.98
C ALA A 124 2.92 -8.35 2.64
N SER A 125 3.63 -7.44 1.98
CA SER A 125 3.38 -7.04 0.59
C SER A 125 4.22 -7.83 -0.39
N VAL A 126 4.06 -7.52 -1.68
CA VAL A 126 4.83 -8.11 -2.79
C VAL A 126 6.34 -7.96 -2.55
N GLY A 127 7.09 -9.01 -2.84
CA GLY A 127 8.54 -9.02 -2.75
C GLY A 127 9.10 -10.26 -2.06
N ASP A 128 10.41 -10.27 -1.82
CA ASP A 128 11.08 -11.36 -1.12
C ASP A 128 10.70 -11.37 0.36
N ARG A 129 10.02 -12.43 0.81
CA ARG A 129 9.56 -12.62 2.18
C ARG A 129 10.05 -13.95 2.73
N ILE A 130 10.15 -14.05 4.06
CA ILE A 130 10.47 -15.33 4.71
C ILE A 130 9.18 -16.17 4.73
N ASN A 131 9.22 -17.33 4.07
CA ASN A 131 8.11 -18.27 4.13
C ASN A 131 7.98 -18.84 5.55
N PRO A 132 6.78 -18.87 6.17
CA PRO A 132 6.59 -19.28 7.55
C PRO A 132 6.87 -20.78 7.79
N PHE A 133 6.70 -21.61 6.77
CA PHE A 133 6.88 -23.07 6.85
C PHE A 133 8.34 -23.48 6.63
N TYR A 134 8.95 -22.98 5.58
CA TYR A 134 10.30 -23.41 5.13
C TYR A 134 11.43 -22.55 5.68
N LYS A 135 11.13 -21.37 6.27
CA LYS A 135 12.09 -20.42 6.84
C LYS A 135 13.15 -19.94 5.83
N VAL A 136 12.81 -19.94 4.55
CA VAL A 136 13.63 -19.44 3.45
C VAL A 136 12.96 -18.24 2.79
N LYS A 137 13.74 -17.41 2.13
CA LYS A 137 13.20 -16.30 1.33
C LYS A 137 12.54 -16.86 0.08
N VAL A 138 11.28 -16.47 -0.13
CA VAL A 138 10.48 -16.80 -1.30
C VAL A 138 9.82 -15.52 -1.80
N PHE A 139 9.62 -15.39 -3.09
CA PHE A 139 8.89 -14.28 -3.65
C PHE A 139 7.40 -14.39 -3.28
N HIS A 140 6.91 -13.42 -2.54
CA HIS A 140 5.51 -13.27 -2.18
C HIS A 140 4.80 -12.44 -3.26
N GLY A 141 3.76 -12.98 -3.87
CA GLY A 141 3.14 -12.45 -5.09
C GLY A 141 2.00 -11.46 -4.85
N GLY A 142 1.62 -11.18 -3.60
CA GLY A 142 0.46 -10.38 -3.25
C GLY A 142 0.62 -9.60 -1.96
N LEU A 143 -0.51 -9.18 -1.43
CA LEU A 143 -0.64 -8.52 -0.13
C LEU A 143 -1.42 -9.42 0.82
N ASP A 144 -0.86 -9.71 1.99
CA ASP A 144 -1.55 -10.42 3.05
C ASP A 144 -2.38 -9.45 3.89
N LEU A 145 -3.67 -9.69 3.96
CA LEU A 145 -4.60 -8.93 4.78
C LEU A 145 -5.08 -9.81 5.94
N ILE A 146 -4.55 -9.55 7.14
CA ILE A 146 -4.84 -10.31 8.36
C ILE A 146 -6.32 -10.14 8.71
N SER A 147 -7.02 -11.23 8.90
CA SER A 147 -8.47 -11.22 9.10
C SER A 147 -8.90 -12.39 9.98
N GLN A 148 -10.15 -12.33 10.44
CA GLN A 148 -10.76 -13.47 11.12
C GLN A 148 -11.33 -14.45 10.08
N GLN A 149 -11.26 -15.74 10.39
CA GLN A 149 -11.92 -16.77 9.60
C GLN A 149 -13.42 -16.48 9.51
N GLY A 150 -13.99 -16.62 8.31
CA GLY A 150 -15.40 -16.33 8.05
C GLY A 150 -15.71 -14.86 7.71
N GLU A 151 -14.73 -13.94 7.80
CA GLU A 151 -14.93 -12.54 7.38
C GLU A 151 -15.22 -12.45 5.88
N SER A 152 -16.15 -11.57 5.50
CA SER A 152 -16.61 -11.43 4.11
C SER A 152 -15.53 -10.84 3.22
N VAL A 153 -15.30 -11.47 2.08
CA VAL A 153 -14.44 -10.96 1.00
C VAL A 153 -15.28 -10.42 -0.13
N VAL A 154 -14.94 -9.23 -0.63
CA VAL A 154 -15.69 -8.54 -1.69
C VAL A 154 -14.84 -8.30 -2.94
N ALA A 155 -15.49 -8.16 -4.09
CA ALA A 155 -14.84 -7.83 -5.35
C ALA A 155 -14.27 -6.41 -5.32
N ALA A 156 -13.00 -6.23 -5.67
CA ALA A 156 -12.31 -4.94 -5.64
C ALA A 156 -12.74 -3.95 -6.74
N ALA A 157 -13.36 -4.45 -7.81
CA ALA A 157 -13.96 -3.67 -8.89
C ALA A 157 -15.05 -4.48 -9.58
N ASP A 158 -15.81 -3.84 -10.49
CA ASP A 158 -16.71 -4.54 -11.41
C ASP A 158 -15.91 -5.53 -12.27
N GLY A 159 -16.50 -6.66 -12.63
CA GLY A 159 -15.79 -7.64 -13.46
C GLY A 159 -16.56 -8.94 -13.69
N VAL A 160 -15.84 -9.91 -14.22
CA VAL A 160 -16.37 -11.26 -14.50
C VAL A 160 -15.47 -12.29 -13.83
N VAL A 161 -16.04 -13.26 -13.16
CA VAL A 161 -15.28 -14.36 -12.56
C VAL A 161 -14.61 -15.17 -13.66
N LYS A 162 -13.29 -15.06 -13.74
CA LYS A 162 -12.47 -15.79 -14.73
C LYS A 162 -12.30 -17.24 -14.35
N GLU A 163 -12.07 -17.50 -13.06
CA GLU A 163 -11.79 -18.84 -12.55
C GLU A 163 -12.13 -18.93 -11.06
N VAL A 164 -12.58 -20.11 -10.64
CA VAL A 164 -12.71 -20.52 -9.24
C VAL A 164 -11.99 -21.86 -9.10
N THR A 165 -10.98 -21.92 -8.22
CA THR A 165 -10.22 -23.15 -7.96
C THR A 165 -10.37 -23.58 -6.51
N HIS A 166 -10.35 -24.88 -6.27
CA HIS A 166 -10.36 -25.45 -4.93
C HIS A 166 -9.16 -26.38 -4.77
N SER A 167 -8.35 -26.13 -3.75
CA SER A 167 -7.14 -26.92 -3.50
C SER A 167 -6.85 -26.98 -2.00
N THR A 168 -6.23 -28.06 -1.58
CA THR A 168 -5.66 -28.21 -0.24
C THR A 168 -4.17 -27.84 -0.17
N LYS A 169 -3.60 -27.34 -1.29
CA LYS A 169 -2.17 -26.96 -1.40
C LYS A 169 -2.04 -25.56 -2.00
N GLY A 170 -0.87 -24.95 -1.82
CA GLY A 170 -0.54 -23.64 -2.38
C GLY A 170 -1.54 -22.58 -1.90
N LEU A 171 -2.08 -21.80 -2.82
CA LEU A 171 -3.04 -20.72 -2.53
C LEU A 171 -4.44 -21.20 -2.08
N GLY A 172 -4.68 -22.50 -2.01
CA GLY A 172 -5.96 -23.05 -1.52
C GLY A 172 -7.15 -22.77 -2.44
N ASN A 173 -8.26 -22.35 -1.83
CA ASN A 173 -9.44 -21.92 -2.58
C ASN A 173 -9.25 -20.49 -3.08
N VAL A 174 -9.35 -20.30 -4.39
CA VAL A 174 -9.04 -19.03 -5.05
C VAL A 174 -10.18 -18.62 -5.97
N VAL A 175 -10.55 -17.35 -5.90
CA VAL A 175 -11.37 -16.67 -6.90
C VAL A 175 -10.49 -15.73 -7.70
N THR A 176 -10.54 -15.80 -9.03
CA THR A 176 -9.88 -14.86 -9.94
C THR A 176 -10.95 -14.09 -10.72
N ILE A 177 -10.89 -12.75 -10.68
CA ILE A 177 -11.82 -11.85 -11.35
C ILE A 177 -11.09 -11.11 -12.46
N ASP A 178 -11.70 -11.04 -13.64
CA ASP A 178 -11.26 -10.22 -14.77
C ASP A 178 -12.05 -8.92 -14.76
N HIS A 179 -11.35 -7.81 -14.62
CA HIS A 179 -11.93 -6.45 -14.56
C HIS A 179 -11.88 -5.72 -15.91
N GLY A 180 -11.41 -6.41 -16.96
CA GLY A 180 -11.14 -5.78 -18.25
C GLY A 180 -9.77 -5.07 -18.28
N ASN A 181 -9.43 -4.53 -19.46
CA ASN A 181 -8.17 -3.79 -19.68
C ASN A 181 -6.90 -4.50 -19.16
N GLY A 182 -6.90 -5.85 -19.13
CA GLY A 182 -5.80 -6.65 -18.63
C GLY A 182 -5.67 -6.73 -17.10
N TYR A 183 -6.56 -6.10 -16.32
CA TYR A 183 -6.56 -6.22 -14.87
C TYR A 183 -7.24 -7.49 -14.40
N LEU A 184 -6.53 -8.24 -13.58
CA LEU A 184 -7.04 -9.40 -12.86
C LEU A 184 -6.81 -9.18 -11.36
N THR A 185 -7.76 -9.61 -10.54
CA THR A 185 -7.54 -9.77 -9.10
C THR A 185 -7.70 -11.21 -8.69
N ARG A 186 -6.92 -11.61 -7.68
CA ARG A 186 -6.95 -12.97 -7.15
C ARG A 186 -7.11 -12.91 -5.63
N TYR A 187 -8.04 -13.72 -5.13
CA TYR A 187 -8.42 -13.80 -3.72
C TYR A 187 -8.19 -15.23 -3.26
N ALA A 188 -7.23 -15.44 -2.38
CA ALA A 188 -6.76 -16.78 -2.01
C ALA A 188 -6.99 -17.12 -0.53
N HIS A 189 -6.73 -18.36 -0.16
CA HIS A 189 -6.95 -18.97 1.15
C HIS A 189 -8.40 -18.91 1.64
N LEU A 190 -9.36 -18.80 0.72
CA LEU A 190 -10.77 -18.68 1.06
C LEU A 190 -11.28 -19.96 1.77
N GLU A 191 -12.17 -19.77 2.74
CA GLU A 191 -12.90 -20.88 3.37
C GLU A 191 -13.94 -21.46 2.41
N ASN A 192 -14.72 -20.55 1.80
CA ASN A 192 -15.69 -20.88 0.79
C ASN A 192 -15.74 -19.82 -0.31
N THR A 193 -16.30 -20.19 -1.45
CA THR A 193 -16.53 -19.30 -2.58
C THR A 193 -18.04 -19.21 -2.83
N ARG A 194 -18.56 -18.01 -3.06
CA ARG A 194 -19.99 -17.73 -3.29
C ARG A 194 -20.30 -17.37 -4.75
N VAL A 195 -19.33 -17.56 -5.63
CA VAL A 195 -19.39 -17.17 -7.03
C VAL A 195 -18.97 -18.33 -7.93
N THR A 196 -19.36 -18.28 -9.19
CA THR A 196 -19.04 -19.28 -10.19
C THR A 196 -18.38 -18.64 -11.40
N LYS A 197 -17.59 -19.41 -12.14
CA LYS A 197 -16.94 -18.96 -13.37
C LYS A 197 -17.95 -18.37 -14.36
N GLY A 198 -17.63 -17.22 -14.94
CA GLY A 198 -18.48 -16.48 -15.89
C GLY A 198 -19.51 -15.55 -15.23
N GLN A 199 -19.64 -15.58 -13.91
CA GLN A 199 -20.55 -14.68 -13.18
C GLN A 199 -20.05 -13.25 -13.26
N LYS A 200 -20.96 -12.31 -13.63
CA LYS A 200 -20.72 -10.87 -13.55
C LYS A 200 -20.85 -10.40 -12.11
N LEU A 201 -19.93 -9.56 -11.69
CA LEU A 201 -19.84 -9.02 -10.33
C LEU A 201 -19.82 -7.50 -10.38
N ALA A 202 -20.49 -6.89 -9.43
CA ALA A 202 -20.32 -5.47 -9.12
C ALA A 202 -19.24 -5.30 -8.05
N ARG A 203 -18.55 -4.17 -8.08
CA ARG A 203 -17.64 -3.73 -7.03
C ARG A 203 -18.30 -3.82 -5.66
N GLY A 204 -17.60 -4.38 -4.68
CA GLY A 204 -18.13 -4.57 -3.32
C GLY A 204 -19.06 -5.76 -3.16
N GLN A 205 -19.35 -6.51 -4.23
CA GLN A 205 -20.16 -7.73 -4.14
C GLN A 205 -19.40 -8.84 -3.40
N ASN A 206 -20.06 -9.53 -2.46
CA ASN A 206 -19.47 -10.64 -1.71
C ASN A 206 -19.15 -11.81 -2.64
N ILE A 207 -17.90 -12.30 -2.56
CA ILE A 207 -17.36 -13.39 -3.39
C ILE A 207 -17.02 -14.65 -2.59
N GLY A 208 -16.93 -14.54 -1.27
CA GLY A 208 -16.56 -15.64 -0.38
C GLY A 208 -16.23 -15.19 1.01
N GLN A 209 -15.55 -15.99 1.76
CA GLN A 209 -15.14 -15.72 3.13
C GLN A 209 -13.65 -16.07 3.33
N VAL A 210 -12.98 -15.30 4.18
CA VAL A 210 -11.61 -15.56 4.61
C VAL A 210 -11.53 -16.93 5.29
N GLY A 211 -10.47 -17.67 4.98
CA GLY A 211 -10.22 -18.98 5.56
C GLY A 211 -8.74 -19.24 5.81
N MET A 212 -8.41 -20.52 5.75
CA MET A 212 -7.04 -21.05 5.89
C MET A 212 -6.81 -22.19 4.88
N SER A 213 -7.47 -22.19 3.73
CA SER A 213 -7.28 -23.26 2.74
C SER A 213 -5.89 -23.20 2.10
N GLY A 214 -5.36 -24.33 1.69
CA GLY A 214 -4.01 -24.43 1.13
C GLY A 214 -2.91 -24.30 2.17
N ASN A 215 -1.81 -23.65 1.79
CA ASN A 215 -0.66 -23.43 2.66
C ASN A 215 -0.80 -22.08 3.38
N SER A 216 -1.65 -22.00 4.37
CA SER A 216 -1.86 -20.77 5.16
C SER A 216 -1.47 -21.02 6.62
N PHE A 217 -0.67 -20.13 7.21
CA PHE A 217 -0.19 -20.24 8.60
C PHE A 217 -1.23 -19.73 9.60
N ALA A 218 -2.01 -18.74 9.23
CA ALA A 218 -3.07 -18.14 10.05
C ALA A 218 -4.18 -17.57 9.16
N PRO A 219 -5.39 -17.30 9.70
CA PRO A 219 -6.46 -16.71 8.89
C PRO A 219 -6.06 -15.36 8.31
N HIS A 220 -6.07 -15.26 6.98
CA HIS A 220 -5.79 -14.05 6.23
C HIS A 220 -6.38 -14.16 4.81
N LEU A 221 -6.50 -13.04 4.14
CA LEU A 221 -6.74 -12.98 2.71
C LEU A 221 -5.42 -12.68 2.01
N HIS A 222 -4.93 -13.59 1.18
CA HIS A 222 -3.88 -13.29 0.23
C HIS A 222 -4.51 -12.67 -1.02
N TYR A 223 -4.16 -11.41 -1.31
CA TYR A 223 -4.75 -10.61 -2.37
C TYR A 223 -3.71 -10.21 -3.40
N GLU A 224 -3.94 -10.59 -4.68
CA GLU A 224 -3.05 -10.21 -5.79
C GLU A 224 -3.76 -9.28 -6.77
N VAL A 225 -3.02 -8.33 -7.32
CA VAL A 225 -3.41 -7.53 -8.49
C VAL A 225 -2.44 -7.85 -9.62
N LEU A 226 -2.98 -8.20 -10.78
CA LEU A 226 -2.18 -8.47 -11.97
C LEU A 226 -2.60 -7.52 -13.11
N LYS A 227 -1.65 -7.13 -13.92
CA LYS A 227 -1.85 -6.40 -15.18
C LYS A 227 -1.11 -7.14 -16.29
N ASP A 228 -1.84 -7.65 -17.28
CA ASP A 228 -1.28 -8.35 -18.42
C ASP A 228 -0.27 -9.46 -18.07
N THR A 229 -0.46 -10.19 -16.99
CA THR A 229 0.42 -11.22 -16.41
C THR A 229 1.47 -10.73 -15.40
N LEU A 230 1.76 -9.44 -15.31
CA LEU A 230 2.66 -8.90 -14.30
C LEU A 230 1.94 -8.79 -12.95
N ARG A 231 2.57 -9.26 -11.89
CA ARG A 231 2.10 -9.02 -10.52
C ARG A 231 2.45 -7.58 -10.12
N LEU A 232 1.45 -6.87 -9.63
CA LEU A 232 1.56 -5.50 -9.15
C LEU A 232 1.33 -5.50 -7.64
N ASP A 233 1.97 -4.57 -6.93
CA ASP A 233 1.72 -4.43 -5.50
C ASP A 233 0.30 -3.88 -5.28
N PRO A 234 -0.59 -4.63 -4.60
CA PRO A 234 -1.96 -4.20 -4.35
C PRO A 234 -2.06 -2.90 -3.55
N LEU A 235 -1.08 -2.58 -2.70
CA LEU A 235 -1.05 -1.33 -1.95
C LEU A 235 -1.16 -0.10 -2.85
N ASN A 236 -0.63 -0.19 -4.08
CA ASN A 236 -0.69 0.90 -5.06
C ASN A 236 -2.12 1.27 -5.49
N TYR A 237 -3.09 0.43 -5.20
CA TYR A 237 -4.48 0.55 -5.64
C TYR A 237 -5.45 0.78 -4.50
N LEU A 238 -5.07 0.47 -3.25
CA LEU A 238 -5.96 0.56 -2.09
C LEU A 238 -6.12 1.97 -1.52
N PHE A 239 -5.27 2.93 -1.91
CA PHE A 239 -5.30 4.31 -1.39
C PHE A 239 -6.67 4.99 -1.53
N ALA A 240 -7.46 4.65 -2.55
CA ALA A 240 -8.77 5.26 -2.80
C ALA A 240 -9.90 4.73 -1.90
N SER A 241 -9.64 3.64 -1.16
CA SER A 241 -10.65 2.96 -0.33
C SER A 241 -10.35 3.00 1.16
N VAL A 242 -9.27 3.66 1.56
CA VAL A 242 -8.83 3.82 2.95
C VAL A 242 -8.55 5.28 3.27
N SER A 243 -8.51 5.64 4.55
CA SER A 243 -8.09 6.98 4.95
C SER A 243 -6.60 7.21 4.66
N PRO A 244 -6.14 8.45 4.48
CA PRO A 244 -4.70 8.73 4.31
C PRO A 244 -3.84 8.18 5.45
N ASP A 245 -4.30 8.30 6.70
CA ASP A 245 -3.58 7.78 7.88
C ASP A 245 -3.51 6.25 7.86
N ASP A 246 -4.60 5.57 7.51
CA ASP A 246 -4.61 4.12 7.35
C ASP A 246 -3.70 3.68 6.22
N TYR A 247 -3.69 4.41 5.10
CA TYR A 247 -2.82 4.10 3.95
C TYR A 247 -1.34 4.21 4.32
N MET A 248 -0.95 5.28 5.01
CA MET A 248 0.41 5.44 5.52
C MET A 248 0.79 4.33 6.49
N GLY A 249 -0.14 3.97 7.39
CA GLY A 249 0.04 2.84 8.30
C GLY A 249 0.22 1.51 7.55
N MET A 250 -0.56 1.26 6.48
CA MET A 250 -0.43 0.06 5.64
C MET A 250 0.94 -0.02 4.97
N LEU A 251 1.43 1.10 4.40
CA LEU A 251 2.76 1.16 3.79
C LEU A 251 3.85 0.84 4.82
N PHE A 252 3.78 1.45 5.99
CA PHE A 252 4.73 1.19 7.08
C PHE A 252 4.74 -0.28 7.51
N MET A 253 3.56 -0.86 7.75
CA MET A 253 3.43 -2.26 8.17
C MET A 253 3.95 -3.22 7.09
N SER A 254 3.62 -2.98 5.83
CA SER A 254 4.02 -3.85 4.71
C SER A 254 5.52 -3.92 4.49
N VAL A 255 6.23 -2.79 4.67
CA VAL A 255 7.70 -2.73 4.55
C VAL A 255 8.37 -3.44 5.73
N ASN A 256 7.83 -3.27 6.95
CA ASN A 256 8.41 -3.85 8.16
C ASN A 256 8.05 -5.33 8.38
N THR A 257 7.06 -5.86 7.66
CA THR A 257 6.67 -7.28 7.76
C THR A 257 7.57 -8.13 6.87
N GLY A 258 8.62 -8.71 7.46
CA GLY A 258 9.61 -9.53 6.75
C GLY A 258 9.15 -10.95 6.41
N GLN A 259 8.03 -11.44 6.97
CA GLN A 259 7.52 -12.79 6.80
C GLN A 259 6.11 -12.77 6.20
N SER A 260 5.87 -13.61 5.17
CA SER A 260 4.52 -13.84 4.64
C SER A 260 3.70 -14.75 5.57
N MET A 261 2.42 -14.93 5.25
CA MET A 261 1.53 -15.85 5.98
C MET A 261 1.27 -17.15 5.23
N ASP A 262 1.85 -17.31 4.04
CA ASP A 262 1.74 -18.45 3.13
C ASP A 262 3.11 -18.96 2.63
#